data_d81a66fc1f56669586be86540454d581
#
_entry.id   d81a66fc1f56669586be86540454d581
#
_cell.length_a   1.000
_cell.length_b   1.000
_cell.length_c   1.000
_cell.angle_alpha   90.00
_cell.angle_beta   90.00
_cell.angle_gamma   90.00
#
_symmetry.space_group_name_H-M   'P 1'
#
loop_
_entity.id
_entity.type
_entity.pdbx_description
1 polymer ?
#
loop_
_entity_poly.entity_id
_entity_poly.type
_entity_poly.pdbx_seq_one_letter_code
_entity_poly.pdbx_strand_id
1 'polypeptide(L)' 'MYTDSMRRAFNSLNHFAPKGFILDLIDNDSFITVRASEKSFMSLLDEDKRRAVEYMIRVKKALEDNGAIVLLVREGGKE' A
#
# COMPACT_ATOMS: atom_id res chain seq x y z
N MET A 1 -4.51 -7.27 13.02
CA MET A 1 -3.89 -6.53 14.07
C MET A 1 -3.34 -5.19 13.57
N TYR A 2 -4.21 -4.34 13.18
CA TYR A 2 -3.85 -3.03 12.65
C TYR A 2 -3.86 -2.05 13.81
N THR A 3 -2.69 -1.66 14.27
CA THR A 3 -2.56 -0.84 15.46
C THR A 3 -2.62 0.64 15.11
N ASP A 4 -2.73 1.48 16.15
CA ASP A 4 -2.70 2.92 15.95
C ASP A 4 -1.36 3.37 15.39
N SER A 5 -0.27 2.73 15.82
CA SER A 5 1.05 3.06 15.29
C SER A 5 1.11 2.80 13.79
N MET A 6 0.57 1.68 13.36
CA MET A 6 0.54 1.33 11.94
C MET A 6 -0.31 2.31 11.17
N ARG A 7 -1.45 2.70 11.73
CA ARG A 7 -2.34 3.65 11.05
C ARG A 7 -1.66 5.01 10.90
N ARG A 8 -0.99 5.47 11.94
CA ARG A 8 -0.30 6.74 11.87
C ARG A 8 0.86 6.69 10.87
N ALA A 9 1.58 5.58 10.85
CA ALA A 9 2.68 5.42 9.91
C ALA A 9 2.17 5.44 8.48
N PHE A 10 1.07 4.74 8.22
CA PHE A 10 0.48 4.72 6.90
C PHE A 10 0.02 6.13 6.50
N ASN A 11 -0.69 6.81 7.39
CA ASN A 11 -1.22 8.14 7.08
C ASN A 11 -0.11 9.15 6.83
N SER A 12 1.02 8.99 7.49
CA SER A 12 2.13 9.93 7.32
C SER A 12 2.77 9.81 5.94
N LEU A 13 2.46 8.76 5.20
CA LEU A 13 3.02 8.54 3.88
C LEU A 13 2.10 8.97 2.75
N ASN A 14 0.92 9.49 3.08
CA ASN A 14 -0.05 9.86 2.05
C ASN A 14 0.50 10.81 1.00
N HIS A 15 1.40 11.69 1.39
CA HIS A 15 1.92 12.68 0.45
C HIS A 15 2.83 12.05 -0.62
N PHE A 16 3.24 10.80 -0.43
CA PHE A 16 4.02 10.11 -1.45
C PHE A 16 3.13 9.43 -2.49
N ALA A 17 1.84 9.29 -2.20
CA ALA A 17 0.94 8.58 -3.09
C ALA A 17 0.63 9.40 -4.33
N PRO A 18 0.77 8.84 -5.53
CA PRO A 18 0.35 9.56 -6.73
C PRO A 18 -1.14 9.76 -6.72
N LYS A 19 -1.58 10.90 -7.25
CA LYS A 19 -2.98 11.21 -7.31
C LYS A 19 -3.71 10.17 -8.16
N GLY A 20 -4.81 9.66 -7.64
CA GLY A 20 -5.62 8.67 -8.34
C GLY A 20 -5.24 7.23 -8.08
N PHE A 21 -4.10 7.00 -7.46
CA PHE A 21 -3.68 5.64 -7.12
C PHE A 21 -4.40 5.19 -5.85
N ILE A 22 -5.00 4.00 -5.90
CA ILE A 22 -5.79 3.47 -4.79
C ILE A 22 -5.06 2.29 -4.16
N LEU A 23 -4.83 2.41 -2.85
CA LEU A 23 -4.16 1.37 -2.08
C LEU A 23 -5.00 1.09 -0.84
N ASP A 24 -5.36 -0.17 -0.62
CA ASP A 24 -6.17 -0.58 0.52
C ASP A 24 -5.35 -1.41 1.48
N LEU A 25 -5.62 -1.23 2.77
CA LEU A 25 -5.02 -2.05 3.80
C LEU A 25 -6.10 -2.93 4.40
N ILE A 26 -5.87 -4.22 4.44
CA ILE A 26 -6.84 -5.19 4.93
C ILE A 26 -6.22 -5.94 6.10
N ASP A 27 -6.87 -5.83 7.26
CA ASP A 27 -6.40 -6.48 8.47
C ASP A 27 -6.88 -7.92 8.49
N ASN A 28 -5.94 -8.86 8.45
CA ASN A 28 -6.26 -10.30 8.45
C ASN A 28 -5.77 -10.97 9.72
N ASP A 29 -5.80 -10.25 10.85
CA ASP A 29 -5.38 -10.81 12.13
C ASP A 29 -3.89 -11.01 12.23
N SER A 30 -3.36 -12.07 11.64
CA SER A 30 -1.94 -12.38 11.76
C SER A 30 -1.10 -11.56 10.81
N PHE A 31 -1.69 -10.97 9.79
CA PHE A 31 -0.94 -10.20 8.82
C PHE A 31 -1.82 -9.12 8.20
N ILE A 32 -1.20 -8.19 7.53
CA ILE A 32 -1.90 -7.11 6.86
C ILE A 32 -1.66 -7.25 5.36
N THR A 33 -2.74 -7.23 4.60
CA THR A 33 -2.64 -7.23 3.14
C THR A 33 -2.67 -5.80 2.66
N VAL A 34 -1.66 -5.42 1.88
CA VAL A 34 -1.63 -4.13 1.19
C VAL A 34 -2.01 -4.42 -0.24
N ARG A 35 -3.18 -3.95 -0.65
CA ARG A 35 -3.75 -4.30 -1.95
C ARG A 35 -3.78 -3.08 -2.85
N ALA A 36 -3.12 -3.18 -3.99
CA ALA A 36 -3.10 -2.10 -4.97
C ALA A 36 -4.18 -2.34 -6.02
N SER A 37 -4.93 -1.29 -6.34
CA SER A 37 -5.91 -1.35 -7.42
C SER A 37 -5.16 -1.34 -8.74
N GLU A 38 -5.24 -2.44 -9.47
CA GLU A 38 -4.56 -2.54 -10.76
C GLU A 38 -5.08 -1.50 -11.73
N LYS A 39 -6.40 -1.29 -11.74
CA LYS A 39 -6.99 -0.32 -12.63
C LYS A 39 -6.46 1.08 -12.35
N SER A 40 -6.38 1.46 -11.10
CA SER A 40 -5.86 2.79 -10.75
C SER A 40 -4.40 2.91 -11.10
N PHE A 41 -3.63 1.83 -10.92
CA PHE A 41 -2.22 1.82 -11.24
C PHE A 41 -2.00 1.98 -12.75
N MET A 42 -2.72 1.20 -13.54
CA MET A 42 -2.54 1.22 -14.98
C MET A 42 -2.96 2.54 -15.61
N SER A 43 -3.78 3.31 -14.90
CA SER A 43 -4.22 4.61 -15.39
C SER A 43 -3.19 5.72 -15.17
N LEU A 44 -2.12 5.43 -14.43
CA LEU A 44 -1.12 6.43 -14.12
C LEU A 44 -0.17 6.63 -15.29
N LEU A 45 0.41 7.81 -15.36
CA LEU A 45 1.52 8.07 -16.26
C LEU A 45 2.73 7.26 -15.78
N ASP A 46 3.66 6.98 -16.68
CA ASP A 46 4.80 6.14 -16.36
C ASP A 46 5.59 6.64 -15.15
N GLU A 47 5.78 7.94 -15.06
CA GLU A 47 6.49 8.52 -13.93
C GLU A 47 5.75 8.28 -12.63
N ASP A 48 4.43 8.38 -12.67
CA ASP A 48 3.62 8.16 -11.49
C ASP A 48 3.53 6.69 -11.12
N LYS A 49 3.64 5.80 -12.11
CA LYS A 49 3.71 4.36 -11.80
C LYS A 49 4.94 4.05 -10.97
N ARG A 50 6.06 4.67 -11.31
CA ARG A 50 7.28 4.47 -10.52
C ARG A 50 7.07 4.96 -9.10
N ARG A 51 6.44 6.11 -8.95
CA ARG A 51 6.17 6.66 -7.62
C ARG A 51 5.19 5.81 -6.84
N ALA A 52 4.23 5.17 -7.53
CA ALA A 52 3.29 4.28 -6.87
C ALA A 52 4.02 3.06 -6.30
N VAL A 53 4.97 2.51 -7.06
CA VAL A 53 5.75 1.38 -6.58
C VAL A 53 6.56 1.78 -5.35
N GLU A 54 7.20 2.93 -5.40
CA GLU A 54 7.97 3.42 -4.25
C GLU A 54 7.08 3.64 -3.05
N TYR A 55 5.89 4.17 -3.27
CA TYR A 55 4.92 4.38 -2.21
C TYR A 55 4.54 3.05 -1.56
N MET A 56 4.26 2.03 -2.36
CA MET A 56 3.90 0.72 -1.82
C MET A 56 5.03 0.13 -0.98
N ILE A 57 6.26 0.29 -1.45
CA ILE A 57 7.42 -0.22 -0.71
C ILE A 57 7.57 0.52 0.62
N ARG A 58 7.37 1.83 0.63
CA ARG A 58 7.43 2.61 1.85
C ARG A 58 6.35 2.21 2.83
N VAL A 59 5.14 1.96 2.33
CA VAL A 59 4.04 1.54 3.19
C VAL A 59 4.36 0.18 3.81
N LYS A 60 4.82 -0.77 2.99
CA LYS A 60 5.17 -2.08 3.51
C LYS A 60 6.22 -1.98 4.61
N LYS A 61 7.28 -1.22 4.35
CA LYS A 61 8.35 -1.09 5.33
C LYS A 61 7.87 -0.42 6.61
N ALA A 62 7.07 0.62 6.49
CA ALA A 62 6.58 1.33 7.66
C ALA A 62 5.71 0.44 8.53
N LEU A 63 4.88 -0.39 7.92
CA LEU A 63 4.04 -1.31 8.67
C LEU A 63 4.89 -2.39 9.32
N GLU A 64 5.88 -2.90 8.61
CA GLU A 64 6.78 -3.90 9.17
C GLU A 64 7.60 -3.34 10.33
N ASP A 65 8.02 -2.10 10.22
CA ASP A 65 8.77 -1.44 11.30
C ASP A 65 7.90 -1.28 12.55
N ASN A 66 6.60 -1.34 12.40
CA ASN A 66 5.67 -1.24 13.51
C ASN A 66 5.10 -2.61 13.91
N GLY A 67 5.73 -3.67 13.47
CA GLY A 67 5.43 -5.01 13.93
C GLY A 67 4.51 -5.85 13.05
N ALA A 68 4.15 -5.35 11.87
CA ALA A 68 3.23 -6.09 11.01
C ALA A 68 3.97 -7.09 10.14
N ILE A 69 3.27 -8.16 9.78
CA ILE A 69 3.67 -9.03 8.69
C ILE A 69 2.83 -8.57 7.51
N VAL A 70 3.47 -8.21 6.40
CA VAL A 70 2.79 -7.55 5.29
C VAL A 70 2.84 -8.40 4.03
N LEU A 71 1.69 -8.50 3.38
CA LEU A 71 1.56 -9.17 2.10
C LEU A 71 1.15 -8.14 1.08
N LEU A 72 1.89 -8.04 0.00
CA LEU A 72 1.52 -7.14 -1.10
C LEU A 72 0.76 -7.93 -2.15
N VAL A 73 -0.42 -7.45 -2.52
CA VAL A 73 -1.20 -8.11 -3.56
C VAL A 73 -1.71 -7.08 -4.55
N ARG A 74 -2.08 -7.55 -5.71
CA ARG A 74 -2.61 -6.73 -6.77
C ARG A 74 -4.05 -7.10 -7.00
N GLU A 75 -4.92 -6.13 -6.81
CA GLU A 75 -6.34 -6.35 -6.99
C GLU A 75 -6.67 -6.40 -8.48
N GLY A 76 -7.53 -7.32 -8.88
CA GLY A 76 -7.94 -7.42 -10.26
C GLY A 76 -6.97 -8.17 -11.11
N GLY A 77 -5.90 -8.66 -10.51
CA GLY A 77 -4.97 -9.49 -11.24
C GLY A 77 -5.71 -10.72 -11.70
N LYS A 78 -5.45 -11.10 -12.97
CA LYS A 78 -6.11 -12.23 -13.48
C LYS A 78 -5.41 -13.39 -13.03
N GLU A 79 -6.05 -14.29 -12.60
CA GLU A 79 -5.33 -15.42 -12.20
C GLU A 79 -5.75 -16.57 -12.88
#